data_3df3acfed605e5d6294537e726969055
#
_entry.id   3df3acfed605e5d6294537e726969055
#
_cell.length_a   1.000
_cell.length_b   1.000
_cell.length_c   1.000
_cell.angle_alpha   90.00
_cell.angle_beta   90.00
_cell.angle_gamma   90.00
#
_symmetry.space_group_name_H-M   'P 1'
#
loop_
_entity.id
_entity.type
_entity.pdbx_description
1 polymer ?
#
loop_
_entity_poly.entity_id
_entity_poly.type
_entity_poly.pdbx_seq_one_letter_code
_entity_poly.pdbx_strand_id
1 'polypeptide(L)'
;MGKVAFLFAGQGAQHPGMGAGIAAASPAARTVFEAADSVRPHTFEQCRQGTKEELSQTENTQPCVFATDLACARALEERGVEPDVVAGFSLGEVAALTFAGAFSDKKGFELVCRRAELMAAAASAHPGAMLAVVKLDAARVEELAAEAARQTDGDCWPVNYNSPMQTVVAGSPAACAKLDELVREAGGRAMKVAVSGAFHSPFMADAAAGLAERLAGNEPAAMRVPVLANRTACPYPADRKAAAELLSSQVASPVRWTDTIRAMAEGGVDAFVEVGPGKTLSGLVKRTLEGACIYNVETPEELEAASSALLARKEAEGGR
;
A
#
# COMPACT_ATOMS: atom_id res chain seq x y z
N MET A 1 21.93 11.70 -11.85
CA MET A 1 21.78 10.47 -11.03
C MET A 1 20.31 10.15 -10.94
N GLY A 2 19.90 9.01 -11.50
CA GLY A 2 18.53 8.53 -11.35
C GLY A 2 18.29 8.09 -9.91
N LYS A 3 17.16 8.46 -9.35
CA LYS A 3 16.79 8.11 -7.98
C LYS A 3 16.09 6.76 -7.91
N VAL A 4 16.18 6.10 -6.77
CA VAL A 4 15.54 4.82 -6.48
C VAL A 4 14.35 5.05 -5.54
N ALA A 5 13.19 4.49 -5.89
CA ALA A 5 12.04 4.45 -5.00
C ALA A 5 11.76 3.01 -4.54
N PHE A 6 11.44 2.84 -3.24
CA PHE A 6 10.84 1.59 -2.76
C PHE A 6 9.33 1.77 -2.65
N LEU A 7 8.60 0.77 -3.16
CA LEU A 7 7.14 0.71 -3.16
C LEU A 7 6.70 -0.48 -2.31
N PHE A 8 5.98 -0.20 -1.22
CA PHE A 8 5.51 -1.21 -0.27
C PHE A 8 4.11 -1.70 -0.66
N ALA A 9 3.96 -3.02 -0.74
CA ALA A 9 2.75 -3.66 -1.23
C ALA A 9 1.51 -3.37 -0.35
N GLY A 10 0.34 -3.51 -0.94
CA GLY A 10 -0.95 -3.34 -0.26
C GLY A 10 -1.73 -4.64 -0.12
N GLN A 11 -2.90 -4.56 0.50
CA GLN A 11 -3.85 -5.67 0.56
C GLN A 11 -4.24 -6.12 -0.85
N GLY A 12 -4.28 -7.44 -1.06
CA GLY A 12 -4.48 -8.08 -2.36
C GLY A 12 -3.22 -8.72 -2.94
N ALA A 13 -2.04 -8.42 -2.34
CA ALA A 13 -0.76 -9.00 -2.74
C ALA A 13 -0.44 -10.32 -1.99
N GLN A 14 -1.10 -10.57 -0.85
CA GLN A 14 -0.83 -11.72 0.03
C GLN A 14 -1.05 -13.06 -0.65
N HIS A 15 -0.20 -14.01 -0.32
CA HIS A 15 -0.34 -15.42 -0.72
C HIS A 15 0.37 -16.36 0.27
N PRO A 16 -0.02 -17.64 0.35
CA PRO A 16 0.68 -18.62 1.15
C PRO A 16 2.15 -18.73 0.74
N GLY A 17 3.06 -18.77 1.71
CA GLY A 17 4.50 -18.89 1.48
C GLY A 17 5.26 -17.56 1.41
N MET A 18 4.55 -16.41 1.38
CA MET A 18 5.21 -15.08 1.34
C MET A 18 6.17 -14.90 2.52
N GLY A 19 7.28 -14.21 2.30
CA GLY A 19 8.29 -13.90 3.30
C GLY A 19 9.23 -15.06 3.69
N ALA A 20 8.89 -16.32 3.37
CA ALA A 20 9.67 -17.48 3.80
C ALA A 20 11.09 -17.48 3.21
N GLY A 21 11.21 -17.23 1.92
CA GLY A 21 12.50 -17.19 1.21
C GLY A 21 13.39 -16.04 1.70
N ILE A 22 12.85 -14.86 1.83
CA ILE A 22 13.57 -13.68 2.30
C ILE A 22 14.07 -13.85 3.75
N ALA A 23 13.24 -14.37 4.65
CA ALA A 23 13.64 -14.65 6.03
C ALA A 23 14.76 -15.70 6.13
N ALA A 24 14.81 -16.65 5.20
CA ALA A 24 15.91 -17.60 5.12
C ALA A 24 17.22 -16.99 4.57
N ALA A 25 17.13 -16.02 3.65
CA ALA A 25 18.25 -15.41 2.94
C ALA A 25 18.86 -14.20 3.65
N SER A 26 18.14 -13.55 4.59
CA SER A 26 18.58 -12.29 5.23
C SER A 26 18.32 -12.34 6.74
N PRO A 27 19.37 -12.17 7.58
CA PRO A 27 19.24 -11.95 9.02
C PRO A 27 18.37 -10.74 9.37
N ALA A 28 18.51 -9.62 8.64
CA ALA A 28 17.70 -8.42 8.85
C ALA A 28 16.21 -8.70 8.62
N ALA A 29 15.86 -9.43 7.56
CA ALA A 29 14.48 -9.86 7.30
C ALA A 29 13.93 -10.77 8.41
N ARG A 30 14.74 -11.68 8.92
CA ARG A 30 14.35 -12.58 10.03
C ARG A 30 14.01 -11.77 11.30
N THR A 31 14.82 -10.77 11.63
CA THR A 31 14.58 -9.89 12.78
C THR A 31 13.23 -9.17 12.69
N VAL A 32 12.78 -8.81 11.49
CA VAL A 32 11.43 -8.23 11.30
C VAL A 32 10.33 -9.20 11.71
N PHE A 33 10.41 -10.47 11.27
CA PHE A 33 9.43 -11.48 11.65
C PHE A 33 9.48 -11.82 13.14
N GLU A 34 10.68 -11.83 13.76
CA GLU A 34 10.83 -12.00 15.20
C GLU A 34 10.17 -10.86 15.98
N ALA A 35 10.33 -9.62 15.51
CA ALA A 35 9.64 -8.46 16.08
C ALA A 35 8.13 -8.56 15.93
N ALA A 36 7.64 -8.99 14.77
CA ALA A 36 6.22 -9.23 14.50
C ALA A 36 5.64 -10.31 15.43
N ASP A 37 6.31 -11.47 15.53
CA ASP A 37 5.88 -12.58 16.40
C ASP A 37 5.93 -12.21 17.90
N SER A 38 6.78 -11.27 18.30
CA SER A 38 6.79 -10.75 19.69
C SER A 38 5.53 -9.96 20.07
N VAL A 39 4.79 -9.45 19.07
CA VAL A 39 3.55 -8.68 19.22
C VAL A 39 2.33 -9.56 18.97
N ARG A 40 2.34 -10.27 17.86
CA ARG A 40 1.27 -11.17 17.40
C ARG A 40 1.88 -12.53 17.09
N PRO A 41 1.88 -13.46 18.07
CA PRO A 41 2.47 -14.78 17.91
C PRO A 41 1.96 -15.51 16.65
N HIS A 42 2.84 -16.29 16.03
CA HIS A 42 2.56 -17.06 14.81
C HIS A 42 2.31 -16.25 13.53
N THR A 43 2.67 -14.96 13.50
CA THR A 43 2.55 -14.15 12.28
C THR A 43 3.41 -14.70 11.15
N PHE A 44 4.66 -15.06 11.43
CA PHE A 44 5.53 -15.65 10.41
C PHE A 44 5.03 -17.02 9.94
N GLU A 45 4.52 -17.84 10.84
CA GLU A 45 3.91 -19.12 10.47
C GLU A 45 2.69 -18.91 9.57
N GLN A 46 1.84 -17.93 9.90
CA GLN A 46 0.68 -17.57 9.09
C GLN A 46 1.08 -17.07 7.69
N CYS A 47 2.15 -16.28 7.54
CA CYS A 47 2.68 -15.88 6.24
C CYS A 47 3.09 -17.12 5.41
N ARG A 48 3.74 -18.10 6.04
CA ARG A 48 4.28 -19.28 5.37
C ARG A 48 3.24 -20.34 5.03
N GLN A 49 2.25 -20.57 5.91
CA GLN A 49 1.38 -21.74 5.89
C GLN A 49 -0.11 -21.40 5.94
N GLY A 50 -0.45 -20.13 6.17
CA GLY A 50 -1.85 -19.69 6.19
C GLY A 50 -2.54 -19.96 4.86
N THR A 51 -3.81 -20.37 4.91
CA THR A 51 -4.63 -20.58 3.71
C THR A 51 -4.95 -19.26 3.02
N LYS A 52 -5.39 -19.30 1.77
CA LYS A 52 -5.85 -18.10 1.05
C LYS A 52 -7.02 -17.42 1.77
N GLU A 53 -7.92 -18.21 2.33
CA GLU A 53 -9.09 -17.74 3.08
C GLU A 53 -8.67 -16.99 4.35
N GLU A 54 -7.76 -17.57 5.13
CA GLU A 54 -7.20 -16.94 6.33
C GLU A 54 -6.46 -15.64 6.00
N LEU A 55 -5.59 -15.67 4.99
CA LEU A 55 -4.82 -14.52 4.54
C LEU A 55 -5.68 -13.43 3.88
N SER A 56 -6.91 -13.72 3.48
CA SER A 56 -7.85 -12.74 2.90
C SER A 56 -8.63 -11.96 3.95
N GLN A 57 -8.59 -12.36 5.22
CA GLN A 57 -9.18 -11.62 6.32
C GLN A 57 -8.32 -10.40 6.63
N THR A 58 -8.92 -9.22 6.67
CA THR A 58 -8.20 -7.93 6.84
C THR A 58 -7.27 -7.94 8.05
N GLU A 59 -7.70 -8.53 9.17
CA GLU A 59 -6.93 -8.67 10.41
C GLU A 59 -5.71 -9.57 10.28
N ASN A 60 -5.69 -10.44 9.28
CA ASN A 60 -4.55 -11.32 8.95
C ASN A 60 -3.73 -10.72 7.81
N THR A 61 -4.40 -10.20 6.78
CA THR A 61 -3.74 -9.66 5.59
C THR A 61 -2.77 -8.53 5.96
N GLN A 62 -3.25 -7.54 6.70
CA GLN A 62 -2.45 -6.33 6.94
C GLN A 62 -1.17 -6.62 7.74
N PRO A 63 -1.20 -7.34 8.88
CA PRO A 63 0.03 -7.70 9.60
C PRO A 63 0.99 -8.55 8.77
N CYS A 64 0.47 -9.54 8.03
CA CYS A 64 1.31 -10.46 7.26
C CYS A 64 2.00 -9.76 6.07
N VAL A 65 1.27 -8.90 5.32
CA VAL A 65 1.86 -8.14 4.22
C VAL A 65 2.86 -7.11 4.76
N PHE A 66 2.51 -6.36 5.81
CA PHE A 66 3.42 -5.41 6.45
C PHE A 66 4.75 -6.07 6.85
N ALA A 67 4.71 -7.23 7.52
CA ALA A 67 5.92 -7.92 7.95
C ALA A 67 6.76 -8.38 6.76
N THR A 68 6.12 -8.86 5.69
CA THR A 68 6.80 -9.29 4.47
C THR A 68 7.42 -8.11 3.72
N ASP A 69 6.68 -7.01 3.56
CA ASP A 69 7.15 -5.77 2.95
C ASP A 69 8.41 -5.24 3.64
N LEU A 70 8.32 -5.09 4.95
CA LEU A 70 9.42 -4.56 5.76
C LEU A 70 10.62 -5.49 5.75
N ALA A 71 10.40 -6.81 5.79
CA ALA A 71 11.46 -7.81 5.69
C ALA A 71 12.20 -7.72 4.35
N CYS A 72 11.48 -7.58 3.23
CA CYS A 72 12.08 -7.40 1.90
C CYS A 72 12.89 -6.09 1.81
N ALA A 73 12.35 -4.99 2.34
CA ALA A 73 13.04 -3.70 2.36
C ALA A 73 14.31 -3.73 3.23
N ARG A 74 14.26 -4.36 4.41
CA ARG A 74 15.42 -4.54 5.30
C ARG A 74 16.49 -5.45 4.69
N ALA A 75 16.08 -6.47 3.91
CA ALA A 75 17.03 -7.32 3.18
C ALA A 75 17.77 -6.55 2.09
N LEU A 76 17.12 -5.63 1.37
CA LEU A 76 17.79 -4.73 0.42
C LEU A 76 18.76 -3.76 1.13
N GLU A 77 18.33 -3.17 2.24
CA GLU A 77 19.17 -2.28 3.06
C GLU A 77 20.43 -3.00 3.58
N GLU A 78 20.28 -4.25 4.03
CA GLU A 78 21.42 -5.12 4.44
C GLU A 78 22.42 -5.35 3.29
N ARG A 79 21.94 -5.35 2.03
CA ARG A 79 22.79 -5.44 0.82
C ARG A 79 23.38 -4.10 0.38
N GLY A 80 23.13 -3.00 1.12
CA GLY A 80 23.64 -1.65 0.81
C GLY A 80 22.82 -0.89 -0.22
N VAL A 81 21.59 -1.34 -0.52
CA VAL A 81 20.66 -0.64 -1.41
C VAL A 81 19.73 0.23 -0.56
N GLU A 82 19.82 1.54 -0.76
CA GLU A 82 19.01 2.53 -0.07
C GLU A 82 18.14 3.30 -1.08
N PRO A 83 16.84 3.56 -0.76
CA PRO A 83 15.98 4.38 -1.61
C PRO A 83 16.18 5.87 -1.34
N ASP A 84 15.93 6.70 -2.36
CA ASP A 84 15.86 8.17 -2.24
C ASP A 84 14.50 8.65 -1.77
N VAL A 85 13.45 7.85 -1.99
CA VAL A 85 12.07 8.11 -1.61
C VAL A 85 11.32 6.80 -1.47
N VAL A 86 10.31 6.79 -0.61
CA VAL A 86 9.47 5.60 -0.43
C VAL A 86 7.99 5.97 -0.49
N ALA A 87 7.16 5.02 -0.89
CA ALA A 87 5.71 5.07 -0.73
C ALA A 87 5.17 3.66 -0.53
N GLY A 88 4.00 3.56 0.10
CA GLY A 88 3.31 2.29 0.25
C GLY A 88 1.85 2.41 -0.13
N PHE A 89 1.27 1.34 -0.65
CA PHE A 89 -0.13 1.33 -1.06
C PHE A 89 -1.01 0.95 0.13
N SER A 90 -1.85 1.85 0.61
CA SER A 90 -2.76 1.61 1.73
C SER A 90 -2.02 1.14 3.00
N LEU A 91 -2.11 -0.14 3.37
CA LEU A 91 -1.35 -0.69 4.50
C LEU A 91 0.17 -0.56 4.31
N GLY A 92 0.66 -0.63 3.08
CA GLY A 92 2.07 -0.45 2.74
C GLY A 92 2.62 0.92 3.14
N GLU A 93 1.76 1.95 3.28
CA GLU A 93 2.18 3.26 3.79
C GLU A 93 2.68 3.18 5.25
N VAL A 94 2.08 2.30 6.07
CA VAL A 94 2.56 2.05 7.44
C VAL A 94 3.93 1.36 7.41
N ALA A 95 4.13 0.41 6.48
CA ALA A 95 5.43 -0.25 6.28
C ALA A 95 6.49 0.74 5.77
N ALA A 96 6.15 1.62 4.82
CA ALA A 96 7.02 2.67 4.30
C ALA A 96 7.45 3.66 5.40
N LEU A 97 6.51 4.11 6.25
CA LEU A 97 6.78 4.98 7.40
C LEU A 97 7.69 4.29 8.41
N THR A 98 7.45 3.01 8.68
CA THR A 98 8.28 2.21 9.60
C THR A 98 9.69 2.03 9.04
N PHE A 99 9.81 1.70 7.77
CA PHE A 99 11.11 1.62 7.09
C PHE A 99 11.86 2.96 7.14
N ALA A 100 11.17 4.06 6.94
CA ALA A 100 11.73 5.40 7.01
C ALA A 100 12.12 5.86 8.44
N GLY A 101 11.81 5.07 9.48
CA GLY A 101 12.18 5.36 10.87
C GLY A 101 11.12 6.17 11.64
N ALA A 102 9.94 6.42 11.06
CA ALA A 102 8.83 7.06 11.76
C ALA A 102 8.36 6.25 12.98
N PHE A 103 8.49 4.93 12.90
CA PHE A 103 8.23 3.97 13.99
C PHE A 103 9.35 2.93 14.04
N SER A 104 9.59 2.33 15.21
CA SER A 104 10.37 1.09 15.26
C SER A 104 9.57 -0.04 14.62
N ASP A 105 10.23 -1.10 14.15
CA ASP A 105 9.60 -2.24 13.50
C ASP A 105 8.46 -2.82 14.35
N LYS A 106 8.68 -2.96 15.67
CA LYS A 106 7.67 -3.40 16.62
C LYS A 106 6.47 -2.45 16.72
N LYS A 107 6.71 -1.14 16.86
CA LYS A 107 5.63 -0.14 16.96
C LYS A 107 4.83 0.00 15.67
N GLY A 108 5.51 -0.07 14.52
CA GLY A 108 4.84 -0.09 13.21
C GLY A 108 3.95 -1.31 13.05
N PHE A 109 4.45 -2.47 13.52
CA PHE A 109 3.67 -3.70 13.51
C PHE A 109 2.45 -3.64 14.46
N GLU A 110 2.61 -3.12 15.69
CA GLU A 110 1.48 -2.87 16.59
C GLU A 110 0.44 -1.93 15.96
N LEU A 111 0.90 -0.90 15.25
CA LEU A 111 0.01 0.06 14.58
C LEU A 111 -0.77 -0.58 13.43
N VAL A 112 -0.12 -1.41 12.60
CA VAL A 112 -0.81 -2.08 11.48
C VAL A 112 -1.80 -3.13 11.96
N CYS A 113 -1.52 -3.85 13.06
CA CYS A 113 -2.47 -4.75 13.69
C CYS A 113 -3.72 -3.98 14.14
N ARG A 114 -3.52 -2.86 14.85
CA ARG A 114 -4.64 -2.03 15.30
C ARG A 114 -5.43 -1.42 14.14
N ARG A 115 -4.73 -1.00 13.07
CA ARG A 115 -5.37 -0.52 11.83
C ARG A 115 -6.26 -1.59 11.21
N ALA A 116 -5.79 -2.82 11.14
CA ALA A 116 -6.54 -3.94 10.58
C ALA A 116 -7.83 -4.22 11.36
N GLU A 117 -7.73 -4.26 12.71
CA GLU A 117 -8.89 -4.44 13.61
C GLU A 117 -9.93 -3.32 13.43
N LEU A 118 -9.48 -2.05 13.44
CA LEU A 118 -10.37 -0.90 13.30
C LEU A 118 -11.07 -0.88 11.93
N MET A 119 -10.34 -1.18 10.87
CA MET A 119 -10.92 -1.23 9.51
C MET A 119 -11.90 -2.40 9.35
N ALA A 120 -11.62 -3.56 9.95
CA ALA A 120 -12.53 -4.70 9.94
C ALA A 120 -13.80 -4.40 10.74
N ALA A 121 -13.69 -3.77 11.91
CA ALA A 121 -14.82 -3.34 12.70
C ALA A 121 -15.69 -2.33 11.95
N ALA A 122 -15.09 -1.31 11.33
CA ALA A 122 -15.81 -0.32 10.52
C ALA A 122 -16.51 -0.96 9.32
N ALA A 123 -15.85 -1.92 8.62
CA ALA A 123 -16.45 -2.65 7.51
C ALA A 123 -17.65 -3.50 7.93
N SER A 124 -17.61 -4.07 9.15
CA SER A 124 -18.73 -4.82 9.72
C SER A 124 -19.90 -3.91 10.11
N ALA A 125 -19.61 -2.72 10.66
CA ALA A 125 -20.62 -1.74 11.04
C ALA A 125 -21.28 -1.06 9.83
N HIS A 126 -20.50 -0.83 8.76
CA HIS A 126 -20.93 -0.17 7.53
C HIS A 126 -20.65 -1.08 6.31
N PRO A 127 -21.50 -2.08 6.05
CA PRO A 127 -21.32 -2.98 4.91
C PRO A 127 -21.29 -2.21 3.59
N GLY A 128 -20.26 -2.44 2.79
CA GLY A 128 -20.08 -1.78 1.51
C GLY A 128 -19.47 -2.71 0.47
N ALA A 129 -19.28 -2.19 -0.74
CA ALA A 129 -18.65 -2.90 -1.85
C ALA A 129 -17.57 -2.03 -2.50
N MET A 130 -16.64 -2.69 -3.20
CA MET A 130 -15.64 -2.01 -4.01
C MET A 130 -15.59 -2.61 -5.42
N LEU A 131 -15.47 -1.74 -6.42
CA LEU A 131 -15.35 -2.10 -7.83
C LEU A 131 -14.09 -1.48 -8.43
N ALA A 132 -13.25 -2.29 -9.04
CA ALA A 132 -12.15 -1.81 -9.89
C ALA A 132 -12.68 -1.54 -11.29
N VAL A 133 -12.76 -0.27 -11.67
CA VAL A 133 -13.16 0.20 -13.00
C VAL A 133 -11.92 0.36 -13.85
N VAL A 134 -11.93 -0.24 -15.05
CA VAL A 134 -10.84 -0.18 -16.02
C VAL A 134 -11.36 0.29 -17.39
N LYS A 135 -10.44 0.78 -18.24
CA LYS A 135 -10.68 1.31 -19.59
C LYS A 135 -11.42 2.66 -19.64
N LEU A 136 -11.60 3.30 -18.50
CA LEU A 136 -12.09 4.67 -18.39
C LEU A 136 -11.08 5.48 -17.58
N ASP A 137 -10.94 6.75 -17.91
CA ASP A 137 -10.12 7.67 -17.12
C ASP A 137 -10.82 8.04 -15.80
N ALA A 138 -10.06 8.65 -14.90
CA ALA A 138 -10.53 8.96 -13.56
C ALA A 138 -11.72 9.94 -13.58
N ALA A 139 -11.68 10.97 -14.43
CA ALA A 139 -12.75 11.97 -14.53
C ALA A 139 -14.08 11.32 -14.92
N ARG A 140 -14.02 10.42 -15.92
CA ARG A 140 -15.22 9.69 -16.34
C ARG A 140 -15.76 8.77 -15.24
N VAL A 141 -14.88 8.11 -14.49
CA VAL A 141 -15.29 7.27 -13.36
C VAL A 141 -15.92 8.10 -12.24
N GLU A 142 -15.41 9.30 -11.96
CA GLU A 142 -15.99 10.25 -10.99
C GLU A 142 -17.41 10.66 -11.38
N GLU A 143 -17.63 11.01 -12.65
CA GLU A 143 -18.97 11.34 -13.18
C GLU A 143 -19.96 10.17 -13.02
N LEU A 144 -19.54 8.95 -13.39
CA LEU A 144 -20.39 7.77 -13.31
C LEU A 144 -20.67 7.37 -11.85
N ALA A 145 -19.72 7.52 -10.95
CA ALA A 145 -19.92 7.28 -9.51
C ALA A 145 -20.92 8.26 -8.91
N ALA A 146 -20.81 9.55 -9.25
CA ALA A 146 -21.76 10.57 -8.82
C ALA A 146 -23.17 10.31 -9.40
N GLU A 147 -23.27 9.83 -10.65
CA GLU A 147 -24.55 9.45 -11.25
C GLU A 147 -25.16 8.23 -10.59
N ALA A 148 -24.38 7.19 -10.29
CA ALA A 148 -24.82 6.00 -9.59
C ALA A 148 -25.36 6.34 -8.19
N ALA A 149 -24.68 7.22 -7.46
CA ALA A 149 -25.13 7.71 -6.15
C ALA A 149 -26.50 8.41 -6.26
N ARG A 150 -26.65 9.32 -7.23
CA ARG A 150 -27.91 10.04 -7.43
C ARG A 150 -29.09 9.12 -7.81
N GLN A 151 -28.84 8.11 -8.66
CA GLN A 151 -29.90 7.21 -9.13
C GLN A 151 -30.34 6.20 -8.07
N THR A 152 -29.55 5.97 -7.05
CA THR A 152 -29.84 4.95 -6.01
C THR A 152 -30.12 5.56 -4.63
N ASP A 153 -30.03 6.89 -4.50
CA ASP A 153 -30.02 7.58 -3.20
C ASP A 153 -29.02 6.94 -2.22
N GLY A 154 -27.88 6.53 -2.75
CA GLY A 154 -26.83 5.79 -2.05
C GLY A 154 -25.45 6.43 -2.21
N ASP A 155 -24.48 5.82 -1.58
CA ASP A 155 -23.10 6.31 -1.55
C ASP A 155 -22.24 5.62 -2.59
N CYS A 156 -21.39 6.40 -3.30
CA CYS A 156 -20.46 5.89 -4.32
C CYS A 156 -19.29 6.85 -4.51
N TRP A 157 -18.08 6.46 -4.09
CA TRP A 157 -16.90 7.32 -4.10
C TRP A 157 -15.72 6.65 -4.81
N PRO A 158 -15.02 7.35 -5.71
CA PRO A 158 -13.68 6.95 -6.17
C PRO A 158 -12.71 6.98 -4.98
N VAL A 159 -12.04 5.85 -4.75
CA VAL A 159 -11.20 5.65 -3.54
C VAL A 159 -9.75 5.26 -3.84
N ASN A 160 -9.46 4.66 -5.02
CA ASN A 160 -8.07 4.39 -5.40
C ASN A 160 -7.86 4.78 -6.86
N TYR A 161 -7.03 5.78 -7.10
CA TYR A 161 -6.57 6.20 -8.42
C TYR A 161 -5.30 5.42 -8.76
N ASN A 162 -5.48 4.20 -9.27
CA ASN A 162 -4.40 3.21 -9.40
C ASN A 162 -3.48 3.44 -10.60
N SER A 163 -4.05 3.82 -11.72
CA SER A 163 -3.34 4.16 -12.97
C SER A 163 -4.23 5.07 -13.83
N PRO A 164 -3.74 5.69 -14.91
CA PRO A 164 -4.54 6.57 -15.76
C PRO A 164 -5.87 6.00 -16.23
N MET A 165 -5.97 4.67 -16.36
CA MET A 165 -7.15 3.96 -16.86
C MET A 165 -7.69 2.92 -15.86
N GLN A 166 -7.38 3.08 -14.57
CA GLN A 166 -7.89 2.21 -13.51
C GLN A 166 -8.16 2.99 -12.23
N THR A 167 -9.45 3.07 -11.86
CA THR A 167 -9.92 3.67 -10.61
C THR A 167 -10.77 2.66 -9.85
N VAL A 168 -10.54 2.53 -8.54
CA VAL A 168 -11.42 1.75 -7.67
C VAL A 168 -12.44 2.69 -7.04
N VAL A 169 -13.69 2.24 -7.05
CA VAL A 169 -14.82 2.94 -6.45
C VAL A 169 -15.37 2.10 -5.29
N ALA A 170 -15.68 2.76 -4.18
CA ALA A 170 -16.30 2.14 -3.01
C ALA A 170 -17.65 2.80 -2.72
N GLY A 171 -18.58 2.04 -2.13
CA GLY A 171 -19.88 2.59 -1.79
C GLY A 171 -20.88 1.57 -1.28
N SER A 172 -22.14 1.96 -1.23
CA SER A 172 -23.23 1.06 -0.91
C SER A 172 -23.38 -0.02 -1.98
N PRO A 173 -23.83 -1.23 -1.63
CA PRO A 173 -24.00 -2.30 -2.62
C PRO A 173 -24.91 -1.92 -3.79
N ALA A 174 -25.99 -1.16 -3.53
CA ALA A 174 -26.92 -0.69 -4.56
C ALA A 174 -26.25 0.29 -5.54
N ALA A 175 -25.52 1.29 -5.01
CA ALA A 175 -24.81 2.25 -5.84
C ALA A 175 -23.67 1.61 -6.65
N CYS A 176 -22.94 0.66 -6.06
CA CYS A 176 -21.93 -0.11 -6.78
C CYS A 176 -22.54 -0.97 -7.90
N ALA A 177 -23.70 -1.59 -7.68
CA ALA A 177 -24.40 -2.34 -8.72
C ALA A 177 -24.81 -1.41 -9.89
N LYS A 178 -25.35 -0.23 -9.56
CA LYS A 178 -25.70 0.78 -10.59
C LYS A 178 -24.48 1.30 -11.32
N LEU A 179 -23.37 1.52 -10.62
CA LEU A 179 -22.11 1.92 -11.26
C LEU A 179 -21.63 0.87 -12.29
N ASP A 180 -21.74 -0.42 -11.97
CA ASP A 180 -21.34 -1.48 -12.92
C ASP A 180 -22.15 -1.42 -14.23
N GLU A 181 -23.45 -1.11 -14.18
CA GLU A 181 -24.29 -0.88 -15.36
C GLU A 181 -23.80 0.33 -16.17
N LEU A 182 -23.63 1.49 -15.51
CA LEU A 182 -23.20 2.73 -16.17
C LEU A 182 -21.78 2.60 -16.77
N VAL A 183 -20.88 1.91 -16.11
CA VAL A 183 -19.52 1.65 -16.61
C VAL A 183 -19.56 0.81 -17.88
N ARG A 184 -20.41 -0.23 -17.93
CA ARG A 184 -20.58 -1.04 -19.16
C ARG A 184 -21.17 -0.24 -20.32
N GLU A 185 -22.18 0.59 -20.07
CA GLU A 185 -22.77 1.49 -21.07
C GLU A 185 -21.74 2.48 -21.62
N ALA A 186 -20.79 2.94 -20.76
CA ALA A 186 -19.70 3.83 -21.16
C ALA A 186 -18.51 3.10 -21.85
N GLY A 187 -18.61 1.78 -22.10
CA GLY A 187 -17.56 0.99 -22.75
C GLY A 187 -16.41 0.56 -21.83
N GLY A 188 -16.54 0.80 -20.54
CA GLY A 188 -15.62 0.35 -19.50
C GLY A 188 -15.91 -1.08 -19.02
N ARG A 189 -15.18 -1.49 -17.99
CA ARG A 189 -15.40 -2.75 -17.28
C ARG A 189 -15.21 -2.53 -15.78
N ALA A 190 -16.17 -2.97 -14.98
CA ALA A 190 -16.05 -3.03 -13.54
C ALA A 190 -15.83 -4.47 -13.06
N MET A 191 -14.98 -4.64 -12.07
CA MET A 191 -14.67 -5.94 -11.46
C MET A 191 -14.79 -5.80 -9.93
N LYS A 192 -15.52 -6.71 -9.30
CA LYS A 192 -15.65 -6.71 -7.84
C LYS A 192 -14.29 -6.95 -7.18
N VAL A 193 -13.93 -6.11 -6.23
CA VAL A 193 -12.75 -6.32 -5.39
C VAL A 193 -13.13 -7.23 -4.22
N ALA A 194 -12.33 -8.26 -3.97
CA ALA A 194 -12.59 -9.24 -2.91
C ALA A 194 -12.13 -8.69 -1.55
N VAL A 195 -12.91 -7.76 -1.00
CA VAL A 195 -12.68 -7.15 0.33
C VAL A 195 -14.01 -7.08 1.10
N SER A 196 -13.92 -6.97 2.43
CA SER A 196 -15.05 -7.00 3.34
C SER A 196 -15.80 -5.66 3.49
N GLY A 197 -15.25 -4.54 3.00
CA GLY A 197 -15.84 -3.21 3.22
C GLY A 197 -15.44 -2.19 2.18
N ALA A 198 -16.08 -1.01 2.26
CA ALA A 198 -15.79 0.16 1.41
C ALA A 198 -14.58 0.94 1.96
N PHE A 199 -13.38 0.37 1.83
CA PHE A 199 -12.15 0.99 2.32
C PHE A 199 -11.85 2.31 1.62
N HIS A 200 -11.13 3.21 2.31
CA HIS A 200 -10.74 4.53 1.81
C HIS A 200 -11.91 5.48 1.51
N SER A 201 -13.10 5.16 2.01
CA SER A 201 -14.32 5.96 1.90
C SER A 201 -14.75 6.52 3.26
N PRO A 202 -15.74 7.42 3.32
CA PRO A 202 -16.33 7.89 4.58
C PRO A 202 -16.84 6.79 5.51
N PHE A 203 -17.13 5.58 5.02
CA PHE A 203 -17.50 4.41 5.85
C PHE A 203 -16.36 3.95 6.79
N MET A 204 -15.15 4.45 6.60
CA MET A 204 -13.99 4.21 7.47
C MET A 204 -13.74 5.33 8.49
N ALA A 205 -14.70 6.25 8.69
CA ALA A 205 -14.51 7.38 9.61
C ALA A 205 -14.21 6.94 11.06
N ASP A 206 -14.88 5.91 11.55
CA ASP A 206 -14.65 5.36 12.89
C ASP A 206 -13.26 4.74 13.01
N ALA A 207 -12.78 4.08 11.96
CA ALA A 207 -11.43 3.55 11.91
C ALA A 207 -10.38 4.68 11.93
N ALA A 208 -10.62 5.76 11.21
CA ALA A 208 -9.75 6.94 11.22
C ALA A 208 -9.70 7.59 12.62
N ALA A 209 -10.83 7.73 13.29
CA ALA A 209 -10.90 8.24 14.67
C ALA A 209 -10.13 7.35 15.65
N GLY A 210 -10.32 6.04 15.62
CA GLY A 210 -9.58 5.08 16.46
C GLY A 210 -8.07 5.08 16.18
N LEU A 211 -7.64 5.31 14.93
CA LEU A 211 -6.23 5.50 14.60
C LEU A 211 -5.68 6.82 15.14
N ALA A 212 -6.46 7.92 15.06
CA ALA A 212 -6.05 9.21 15.64
C ALA A 212 -5.84 9.09 17.15
N GLU A 213 -6.73 8.41 17.88
CA GLU A 213 -6.58 8.11 19.29
C GLU A 213 -5.31 7.28 19.58
N ARG A 214 -5.03 6.26 18.76
CA ARG A 214 -3.85 5.41 18.91
C ARG A 214 -2.54 6.18 18.67
N LEU A 215 -2.55 7.15 17.78
CA LEU A 215 -1.40 7.99 17.44
C LEU A 215 -1.19 9.15 18.42
N ALA A 216 -2.19 9.53 19.19
CA ALA A 216 -2.06 10.57 20.23
C ALA A 216 -0.99 10.17 21.26
N GLY A 217 0.08 10.97 21.38
CA GLY A 217 1.26 10.66 22.21
C GLY A 217 2.20 9.59 21.63
N ASN A 218 1.88 9.07 20.43
CA ASN A 218 2.70 8.11 19.69
C ASN A 218 2.89 8.57 18.24
N GLU A 219 3.02 9.87 18.03
CA GLU A 219 3.16 10.46 16.70
C GLU A 219 4.42 9.95 15.98
N PRO A 220 4.41 9.93 14.63
CA PRO A 220 5.59 9.56 13.83
C PRO A 220 6.84 10.33 14.25
N ALA A 221 7.97 9.67 14.32
CA ALA A 221 9.27 10.31 14.51
C ALA A 221 9.77 10.93 13.17
N ALA A 222 10.90 11.66 13.22
CA ALA A 222 11.55 12.17 12.02
C ALA A 222 11.96 11.01 11.10
N MET A 223 11.67 11.16 9.81
CA MET A 223 11.94 10.17 8.78
C MET A 223 13.31 10.41 8.16
N ARG A 224 14.10 9.34 7.96
CA ARG A 224 15.42 9.38 7.33
C ARG A 224 15.37 9.47 5.78
N VAL A 225 14.22 9.12 5.20
CA VAL A 225 13.93 9.18 3.77
C VAL A 225 12.51 9.73 3.57
N PRO A 226 12.26 10.56 2.55
CA PRO A 226 10.92 11.06 2.27
C PRO A 226 9.92 9.93 2.03
N VAL A 227 8.74 10.02 2.65
CA VAL A 227 7.61 9.11 2.43
C VAL A 227 6.49 9.89 1.76
N LEU A 228 6.02 9.48 0.59
CA LEU A 228 4.87 10.10 -0.07
C LEU A 228 3.58 9.50 0.48
N ALA A 229 2.67 10.38 0.92
CA ALA A 229 1.40 10.00 1.52
C ALA A 229 0.34 9.68 0.45
N ASN A 230 -0.43 8.61 0.66
CA ASN A 230 -1.50 8.19 -0.27
C ASN A 230 -2.54 9.28 -0.52
N ARG A 231 -2.91 10.02 0.52
CA ARG A 231 -3.95 11.04 0.46
C ARG A 231 -3.54 12.24 -0.38
N THR A 232 -2.27 12.65 -0.35
CA THR A 232 -1.80 13.92 -0.92
C THR A 232 -0.84 13.76 -2.09
N ALA A 233 -0.25 12.56 -2.28
CA ALA A 233 0.88 12.30 -3.19
C ALA A 233 2.09 13.22 -2.92
N CYS A 234 2.18 13.81 -1.73
CA CYS A 234 3.27 14.68 -1.28
C CYS A 234 4.03 14.02 -0.12
N PRO A 235 5.27 14.46 0.15
CA PRO A 235 6.00 14.00 1.33
C PRO A 235 5.23 14.27 2.62
N TYR A 236 5.35 13.36 3.58
CA TYR A 236 4.85 13.58 4.93
C TYR A 236 5.44 14.84 5.55
N PRO A 237 4.65 15.64 6.31
CA PRO A 237 5.15 16.83 6.96
C PRO A 237 6.14 16.49 8.08
N ALA A 238 7.09 17.40 8.34
CA ALA A 238 8.04 17.29 9.44
C ALA A 238 7.36 17.47 10.82
N ASP A 239 6.24 18.19 10.86
CA ASP A 239 5.44 18.33 12.09
C ASP A 239 4.79 16.98 12.44
N ARG A 240 5.11 16.46 13.62
CA ARG A 240 4.70 15.13 14.05
C ARG A 240 3.20 14.97 14.21
N LYS A 241 2.51 16.05 14.66
CA LYS A 241 1.05 16.01 14.82
C LYS A 241 0.35 16.02 13.48
N ALA A 242 0.80 16.89 12.55
CA ALA A 242 0.29 16.91 11.20
C ALA A 242 0.55 15.57 10.48
N ALA A 243 1.69 14.92 10.72
CA ALA A 243 1.99 13.59 10.20
C ALA A 243 1.03 12.53 10.77
N ALA A 244 0.72 12.59 12.06
CA ALA A 244 -0.24 11.69 12.70
C ALA A 244 -1.67 11.88 12.18
N GLU A 245 -2.11 13.13 11.98
CA GLU A 245 -3.41 13.45 11.38
C GLU A 245 -3.51 12.95 9.93
N LEU A 246 -2.43 13.12 9.15
CA LEU A 246 -2.39 12.64 7.77
C LEU A 246 -2.49 11.11 7.72
N LEU A 247 -1.74 10.40 8.57
CA LEU A 247 -1.76 8.94 8.65
C LEU A 247 -3.11 8.41 9.14
N SER A 248 -3.68 8.96 10.20
CA SER A 248 -4.97 8.49 10.74
C SER A 248 -6.11 8.69 9.74
N SER A 249 -6.12 9.80 9.02
CA SER A 249 -7.14 10.10 8.01
C SER A 249 -7.01 9.28 6.72
N GLN A 250 -5.88 8.62 6.49
CA GLN A 250 -5.60 7.86 5.27
C GLN A 250 -6.65 6.78 4.99
N VAL A 251 -7.11 6.05 6.02
CA VAL A 251 -8.06 4.93 5.86
C VAL A 251 -9.45 5.36 5.39
N ALA A 252 -9.81 6.63 5.60
CA ALA A 252 -11.06 7.25 5.17
C ALA A 252 -10.87 8.24 4.00
N SER A 253 -9.72 8.20 3.33
CA SER A 253 -9.35 9.12 2.25
C SER A 253 -8.88 8.36 1.01
N PRO A 254 -9.07 8.93 -0.20
CA PRO A 254 -8.60 8.30 -1.43
C PRO A 254 -7.08 8.06 -1.48
N VAL A 255 -6.69 6.96 -2.11
CA VAL A 255 -5.29 6.63 -2.44
C VAL A 255 -4.97 7.21 -3.83
N ARG A 256 -4.13 8.22 -3.89
CA ARG A 256 -3.72 8.92 -5.11
C ARG A 256 -2.47 8.28 -5.72
N TRP A 257 -2.55 7.00 -6.06
CA TRP A 257 -1.38 6.23 -6.46
C TRP A 257 -0.76 6.70 -7.78
N THR A 258 -1.58 7.01 -8.78
CA THR A 258 -1.13 7.57 -10.05
C THR A 258 -0.33 8.86 -9.85
N ASP A 259 -0.82 9.75 -8.98
CA ASP A 259 -0.15 11.01 -8.68
C ASP A 259 1.14 10.76 -7.89
N THR A 260 1.14 9.80 -6.96
CA THR A 260 2.34 9.38 -6.21
C THR A 260 3.45 8.91 -7.16
N ILE A 261 3.12 8.04 -8.11
CA ILE A 261 4.09 7.56 -9.11
C ILE A 261 4.62 8.71 -10.00
N ARG A 262 3.73 9.61 -10.44
CA ARG A 262 4.13 10.78 -11.23
C ARG A 262 5.01 11.73 -10.44
N ALA A 263 4.66 12.05 -9.19
CA ALA A 263 5.46 12.91 -8.31
C ALA A 263 6.87 12.34 -8.07
N MET A 264 6.99 11.02 -7.91
CA MET A 264 8.32 10.35 -7.83
C MET A 264 9.13 10.54 -9.11
N ALA A 265 8.53 10.29 -10.28
CA ALA A 265 9.20 10.44 -11.57
C ALA A 265 9.62 11.91 -11.83
N GLU A 266 8.74 12.88 -11.56
CA GLU A 266 9.05 14.31 -11.60
C GLU A 266 10.16 14.70 -10.63
N GLY A 267 10.25 14.02 -9.48
CA GLY A 267 11.33 14.13 -8.51
C GLY A 267 12.66 13.49 -8.93
N GLY A 268 12.70 12.90 -10.14
CA GLY A 268 13.90 12.27 -10.72
C GLY A 268 14.07 10.78 -10.43
N VAL A 269 13.01 10.10 -9.93
CA VAL A 269 13.03 8.64 -9.77
C VAL A 269 12.90 7.99 -11.15
N ASP A 270 13.82 7.10 -11.47
CA ASP A 270 13.83 6.30 -12.70
C ASP A 270 13.91 4.79 -12.44
N ALA A 271 14.16 4.38 -11.20
CA ALA A 271 14.13 3.00 -10.76
C ALA A 271 13.13 2.80 -9.60
N PHE A 272 12.20 1.89 -9.80
CA PHE A 272 11.14 1.54 -8.84
C PHE A 272 11.33 0.10 -8.39
N VAL A 273 11.36 -0.12 -7.09
CA VAL A 273 11.51 -1.45 -6.49
C VAL A 273 10.24 -1.74 -5.67
N GLU A 274 9.41 -2.66 -6.13
CA GLU A 274 8.31 -3.19 -5.32
C GLU A 274 8.90 -4.17 -4.30
N VAL A 275 8.77 -3.84 -3.03
CA VAL A 275 9.19 -4.67 -1.89
C VAL A 275 7.97 -5.30 -1.25
N GLY A 276 8.01 -6.63 -1.04
CA GLY A 276 6.89 -7.38 -0.50
C GLY A 276 6.28 -8.37 -1.49
N PRO A 277 5.11 -8.96 -1.16
CA PRO A 277 4.54 -10.02 -1.97
C PRO A 277 3.94 -9.49 -3.28
N GLY A 278 4.08 -10.26 -4.34
CA GLY A 278 3.44 -10.02 -5.65
C GLY A 278 4.11 -8.97 -6.52
N LYS A 279 3.37 -8.51 -7.56
CA LYS A 279 3.87 -7.59 -8.61
C LYS A 279 2.81 -6.57 -9.04
N THR A 280 1.92 -6.22 -8.12
CA THR A 280 0.78 -5.33 -8.41
C THR A 280 1.25 -3.91 -8.66
N LEU A 281 2.11 -3.35 -7.79
CA LEU A 281 2.57 -1.98 -7.90
C LEU A 281 3.49 -1.80 -9.11
N SER A 282 4.32 -2.78 -9.41
CA SER A 282 5.12 -2.85 -10.64
C SER A 282 4.27 -2.76 -11.90
N GLY A 283 3.13 -3.46 -11.90
CA GLY A 283 2.15 -3.36 -12.97
C GLY A 283 1.50 -1.97 -13.08
N LEU A 284 1.27 -1.29 -11.96
CA LEU A 284 0.73 0.08 -11.93
C LEU A 284 1.77 1.11 -12.41
N VAL A 285 3.03 0.96 -12.02
CA VAL A 285 4.13 1.81 -12.53
C VAL A 285 4.21 1.71 -14.05
N LYS A 286 4.23 0.49 -14.61
CA LYS A 286 4.25 0.26 -16.07
C LYS A 286 3.10 0.90 -16.83
N ARG A 287 1.91 0.99 -16.21
CA ARG A 287 0.73 1.62 -16.81
C ARG A 287 0.73 3.14 -16.68
N THR A 288 1.56 3.69 -15.79
CA THR A 288 1.61 5.13 -15.49
C THR A 288 2.80 5.81 -16.17
N LEU A 289 3.94 5.13 -16.26
CA LEU A 289 5.19 5.65 -16.78
C LEU A 289 5.73 4.75 -17.90
N GLU A 290 6.22 5.37 -18.97
CA GLU A 290 6.98 4.69 -20.00
C GLU A 290 8.47 4.65 -19.65
N GLY A 291 9.13 3.50 -19.89
CA GLY A 291 10.59 3.37 -19.77
C GLY A 291 11.16 3.32 -18.35
N ALA A 292 10.32 3.27 -17.31
CA ALA A 292 10.79 3.13 -15.94
C ALA A 292 11.50 1.77 -15.72
N CYS A 293 12.63 1.79 -15.01
CA CYS A 293 13.26 0.56 -14.53
C CYS A 293 12.48 0.02 -13.33
N ILE A 294 12.07 -1.25 -13.38
CA ILE A 294 11.23 -1.85 -12.36
C ILE A 294 11.86 -3.15 -11.88
N TYR A 295 11.95 -3.27 -10.55
CA TYR A 295 12.43 -4.44 -9.85
C TYR A 295 11.36 -4.92 -8.88
N ASN A 296 11.38 -6.22 -8.56
CA ASN A 296 10.57 -6.82 -7.50
C ASN A 296 11.50 -7.50 -6.52
N VAL A 297 11.14 -7.50 -5.24
CA VAL A 297 11.89 -8.19 -4.20
C VAL A 297 10.91 -8.87 -3.26
N GLU A 298 10.72 -10.16 -3.50
CA GLU A 298 9.97 -11.09 -2.66
C GLU A 298 10.78 -12.36 -2.40
N THR A 299 11.58 -12.79 -3.38
CA THR A 299 12.37 -14.03 -3.30
C THR A 299 13.86 -13.74 -3.16
N PRO A 300 14.67 -14.73 -2.70
CA PRO A 300 16.13 -14.59 -2.66
C PRO A 300 16.74 -14.26 -4.02
N GLU A 301 16.22 -14.84 -5.10
CA GLU A 301 16.70 -14.61 -6.47
C GLU A 301 16.41 -13.18 -6.93
N GLU A 302 15.21 -12.67 -6.61
CA GLU A 302 14.83 -11.28 -6.90
C GLU A 302 15.64 -10.30 -6.05
N LEU A 303 15.92 -10.61 -4.77
CA LEU A 303 16.81 -9.82 -3.91
C LEU A 303 18.21 -9.71 -4.51
N GLU A 304 18.79 -10.81 -4.93
CA GLU A 304 20.13 -10.84 -5.54
C GLU A 304 20.17 -10.04 -6.85
N ALA A 305 19.19 -10.26 -7.73
CA ALA A 305 19.10 -9.58 -9.02
C ALA A 305 18.91 -8.06 -8.86
N ALA A 306 17.99 -7.64 -7.98
CA ALA A 306 17.71 -6.23 -7.73
C ALA A 306 18.91 -5.53 -7.07
N SER A 307 19.50 -6.13 -6.03
CA SER A 307 20.65 -5.53 -5.34
C SER A 307 21.86 -5.38 -6.27
N SER A 308 22.22 -6.42 -7.04
CA SER A 308 23.33 -6.36 -8.00
C SER A 308 23.11 -5.28 -9.05
N ALA A 309 21.91 -5.20 -9.64
CA ALA A 309 21.59 -4.20 -10.66
C ALA A 309 21.63 -2.76 -10.11
N LEU A 310 21.08 -2.53 -8.92
CA LEU A 310 21.04 -1.20 -8.32
C LEU A 310 22.40 -0.72 -7.82
N LEU A 311 23.24 -1.60 -7.27
CA LEU A 311 24.60 -1.27 -6.87
C LEU A 311 25.47 -0.96 -8.09
N ALA A 312 25.38 -1.74 -9.16
CA ALA A 312 26.11 -1.48 -10.41
C ALA A 312 25.72 -0.11 -11.04
N ARG A 313 24.45 0.29 -10.95
CA ARG A 313 23.98 1.64 -11.36
C ARG A 313 24.68 2.73 -10.55
N LYS A 314 24.75 2.57 -9.22
CA LYS A 314 25.38 3.54 -8.30
C LYS A 314 26.89 3.68 -8.60
N GLU A 315 27.59 2.60 -8.86
CA GLU A 315 29.02 2.59 -9.22
C GLU A 315 29.29 3.27 -10.58
N ALA A 316 28.49 2.98 -11.60
CA ALA A 316 28.62 3.57 -12.92
C ALA A 316 28.43 5.10 -12.94
N GLU A 317 27.70 5.64 -11.97
CA GLU A 317 27.44 7.06 -11.81
C GLU A 317 28.46 7.75 -10.88
N GLY A 318 28.97 7.05 -9.85
CA GLY A 318 30.00 7.55 -8.94
C GLY A 318 31.41 7.63 -9.56
N GLY A 319 31.64 6.94 -10.69
CA GLY A 319 32.87 6.94 -11.45
C GLY A 319 32.96 8.03 -12.52
N ARG A 320 32.00 8.92 -12.64
CA ARG A 320 32.01 10.08 -13.54
C ARG A 320 32.19 11.38 -12.75
#